data_72a3ef3ec882c699290a859dea27c8f0
#
_entry.id   72a3ef3ec882c699290a859dea27c8f0
#
_cell.length_a   1.000
_cell.length_b   1.000
_cell.length_c   1.000
_cell.angle_alpha   90.00
_cell.angle_beta   90.00
_cell.angle_gamma   90.00
#
_symmetry.space_group_name_H-M   'P 1'
#
loop_
_entity.id
_entity.type
_entity.pdbx_description
1 polymer ?
#
loop_
_entity_poly.entity_id
_entity_poly.type
_entity_poly.pdbx_seq_one_letter_code
_entity_poly.pdbx_strand_id
1 'polypeptide(L)'
;MLIATDLDGTLLTTDGTISPRTRDVIDAAERAGVPVVPVTARQIYGIERWQDDLGRWALCSNGAICWDLQAHTVLFRQLMSATVANEFAHRLLAVAPGIRFLTIKDDGLTFASQRGYAELTTFADHSRDPSEMPALDLDEVLDGDCLKMVARHPDLPIEEILARAESVGMTDEVHVTTSGKPMLEISARGVTKDSGLSMLCDHLGIDRGDTVAFGDGANDVEMLAWAGDSYAMANAVPVAVAAARHRAPANVEDGVAQVIEKLLAARGF
;
A
#
# COMPACT_ATOMS: atom_id res chain seq x y z
N MET A 1 -6.72 -19.54 -8.27
CA MET A 1 -6.57 -18.12 -8.69
C MET A 1 -6.73 -17.24 -7.48
N LEU A 2 -5.98 -16.12 -7.43
CA LEU A 2 -6.12 -15.06 -6.44
C LEU A 2 -6.18 -13.72 -7.18
N ILE A 3 -7.02 -12.80 -6.72
CA ILE A 3 -7.14 -11.45 -7.26
C ILE A 3 -6.56 -10.47 -6.24
N ALA A 4 -5.52 -9.74 -6.62
CA ALA A 4 -4.91 -8.69 -5.83
C ALA A 4 -5.33 -7.33 -6.39
N THR A 5 -5.75 -6.40 -5.57
CA THR A 5 -6.17 -5.07 -6.02
C THR A 5 -5.65 -3.98 -5.10
N ASP A 6 -5.09 -2.91 -5.67
CA ASP A 6 -4.96 -1.70 -4.88
C ASP A 6 -6.34 -1.15 -4.50
N LEU A 7 -6.40 -0.24 -3.54
CA LEU A 7 -7.63 0.40 -3.08
C LEU A 7 -7.84 1.78 -3.71
N ASP A 8 -6.96 2.72 -3.43
CA ASP A 8 -7.13 4.13 -3.77
C ASP A 8 -6.85 4.38 -5.26
N GLY A 9 -7.87 4.76 -6.03
CA GLY A 9 -7.76 4.92 -7.49
C GLY A 9 -7.92 3.62 -8.27
N THR A 10 -8.09 2.48 -7.60
CA THR A 10 -8.27 1.16 -8.22
C THR A 10 -9.61 0.54 -7.85
N LEU A 11 -9.76 -0.02 -6.64
CA LEU A 11 -11.01 -0.63 -6.19
C LEU A 11 -12.04 0.43 -5.74
N LEU A 12 -11.55 1.47 -5.06
CA LEU A 12 -12.39 2.55 -4.54
C LEU A 12 -12.72 3.56 -5.62
N THR A 13 -13.96 4.03 -5.63
CA THR A 13 -14.42 5.18 -6.42
C THR A 13 -13.80 6.48 -5.88
N THR A 14 -13.96 7.60 -6.60
CA THR A 14 -13.37 8.89 -6.22
C THR A 14 -13.86 9.41 -4.85
N ASP A 15 -15.09 9.04 -4.45
CA ASP A 15 -15.64 9.37 -3.13
C ASP A 15 -15.18 8.40 -2.02
N GLY A 16 -14.31 7.46 -2.36
CA GLY A 16 -13.73 6.50 -1.43
C GLY A 16 -14.71 5.42 -0.99
N THR A 17 -15.65 5.03 -1.84
CA THR A 17 -16.60 3.92 -1.58
C THR A 17 -16.31 2.72 -2.47
N ILE A 18 -16.77 1.54 -2.05
CA ILE A 18 -16.87 0.35 -2.90
C ILE A 18 -18.30 0.34 -3.47
N SER A 19 -18.44 0.32 -4.79
CA SER A 19 -19.77 0.34 -5.43
C SER A 19 -20.53 -0.96 -5.11
N PRO A 20 -21.88 -0.94 -5.17
CA PRO A 20 -22.68 -2.16 -5.00
C PRO A 20 -22.27 -3.27 -5.97
N ARG A 21 -21.99 -2.94 -7.24
CA ARG A 21 -21.53 -3.90 -8.24
C ARG A 21 -20.21 -4.54 -7.84
N THR A 22 -19.26 -3.74 -7.37
CA THR A 22 -17.94 -4.22 -6.95
C THR A 22 -18.06 -5.13 -5.74
N ARG A 23 -18.93 -4.83 -4.76
CA ARG A 23 -19.24 -5.72 -3.62
C ARG A 23 -19.80 -7.06 -4.08
N ASP A 24 -20.83 -7.03 -4.94
CA ASP A 24 -21.47 -8.24 -5.46
C ASP A 24 -20.47 -9.16 -6.16
N VAL A 25 -19.51 -8.57 -6.89
CA VAL A 25 -18.47 -9.29 -7.63
C VAL A 25 -17.40 -9.85 -6.67
N ILE A 26 -16.99 -9.11 -5.65
CA ILE A 26 -16.09 -9.62 -4.59
C ILE A 26 -16.73 -10.83 -3.92
N ASP A 27 -17.99 -10.72 -3.49
CA ASP A 27 -18.73 -11.81 -2.87
C ASP A 27 -18.87 -13.03 -3.78
N ALA A 28 -19.09 -12.81 -5.08
CA ALA A 28 -19.16 -13.91 -6.04
C ALA A 28 -17.82 -14.64 -6.21
N ALA A 29 -16.70 -13.88 -6.27
CA ALA A 29 -15.36 -14.42 -6.36
C ALA A 29 -15.01 -15.24 -5.11
N GLU A 30 -15.23 -14.69 -3.91
CA GLU A 30 -14.98 -15.38 -2.63
C GLU A 30 -15.80 -16.68 -2.52
N ARG A 31 -17.09 -16.67 -2.90
CA ARG A 31 -17.93 -17.88 -2.94
C ARG A 31 -17.45 -18.92 -3.93
N ALA A 32 -16.81 -18.50 -5.02
CA ALA A 32 -16.18 -19.37 -6.00
C ALA A 32 -14.80 -19.89 -5.55
N GLY A 33 -14.34 -19.55 -4.34
CA GLY A 33 -13.03 -19.91 -3.82
C GLY A 33 -11.88 -19.13 -4.46
N VAL A 34 -12.16 -17.93 -4.96
CA VAL A 34 -11.19 -17.00 -5.53
C VAL A 34 -11.02 -15.83 -4.58
N PRO A 35 -9.96 -15.81 -3.73
CA PRO A 35 -9.72 -14.71 -2.82
C PRO A 35 -9.52 -13.39 -3.57
N VAL A 36 -10.19 -12.32 -3.08
CA VAL A 36 -9.98 -10.93 -3.52
C VAL A 36 -9.29 -10.17 -2.41
N VAL A 37 -8.02 -9.84 -2.62
CA VAL A 37 -7.11 -9.32 -1.61
C VAL A 37 -6.77 -7.87 -1.90
N PRO A 38 -7.18 -6.92 -1.05
CA PRO A 38 -6.65 -5.55 -1.12
C PRO A 38 -5.16 -5.53 -0.74
N VAL A 39 -4.35 -4.84 -1.57
CA VAL A 39 -2.92 -4.64 -1.37
C VAL A 39 -2.65 -3.14 -1.39
N THR A 40 -2.55 -2.52 -0.22
CA THR A 40 -2.65 -1.07 -0.07
C THR A 40 -1.52 -0.45 0.74
N ALA A 41 -1.24 0.83 0.48
CA ALA A 41 -0.39 1.64 1.34
C ALA A 41 -1.03 1.96 2.71
N ARG A 42 -2.35 1.79 2.85
CA ARG A 42 -3.09 2.06 4.09
C ARG A 42 -2.70 1.12 5.22
N GLN A 43 -2.99 1.57 6.45
CA GLN A 43 -2.92 0.76 7.65
C GLN A 43 -4.26 0.06 7.88
N ILE A 44 -4.30 -0.93 8.80
CA ILE A 44 -5.51 -1.69 9.09
C ILE A 44 -6.70 -0.79 9.46
N TYR A 45 -6.52 0.17 10.35
CA TYR A 45 -7.59 1.11 10.72
C TYR A 45 -8.07 1.99 9.55
N GLY A 46 -7.23 2.19 8.52
CA GLY A 46 -7.58 2.93 7.31
C GLY A 46 -8.47 2.17 6.34
N ILE A 47 -8.68 0.86 6.58
CA ILE A 47 -9.56 0.00 5.78
C ILE A 47 -10.75 -0.55 6.56
N GLU A 48 -10.84 -0.35 7.87
CA GLU A 48 -11.91 -0.88 8.76
C GLU A 48 -13.31 -0.59 8.24
N ARG A 49 -13.54 0.60 7.69
CA ARG A 49 -14.86 0.99 7.18
C ARG A 49 -15.37 0.16 6.00
N TRP A 50 -14.50 -0.61 5.35
CA TRP A 50 -14.85 -1.52 4.26
C TRP A 50 -14.66 -2.99 4.63
N GLN A 51 -14.37 -3.28 5.90
CA GLN A 51 -14.04 -4.64 6.33
C GLN A 51 -15.10 -5.66 5.93
N ASP A 52 -16.39 -5.30 5.99
CA ASP A 52 -17.50 -6.15 5.61
C ASP A 52 -17.66 -6.31 4.07
N ASP A 53 -17.04 -5.44 3.29
CA ASP A 53 -17.08 -5.43 1.82
C ASP A 53 -15.83 -6.09 1.18
N LEU A 54 -14.83 -6.41 1.99
CA LEU A 54 -13.57 -7.02 1.55
C LEU A 54 -13.56 -8.53 1.82
N GLY A 55 -12.69 -9.25 1.12
CA GLY A 55 -12.43 -10.66 1.36
C GLY A 55 -11.74 -10.93 2.72
N ARG A 56 -11.30 -12.17 2.90
CA ARG A 56 -10.68 -12.59 4.18
C ARG A 56 -9.33 -11.92 4.45
N TRP A 57 -8.53 -11.67 3.43
CA TRP A 57 -7.14 -11.24 3.57
C TRP A 57 -6.96 -9.79 3.16
N ALA A 58 -6.06 -9.07 3.85
CA ALA A 58 -5.64 -7.73 3.46
C ALA A 58 -4.13 -7.56 3.65
N LEU A 59 -3.47 -7.03 2.62
CA LEU A 59 -2.07 -6.62 2.65
C LEU A 59 -2.00 -5.11 2.84
N CYS A 60 -1.56 -4.68 4.02
CA CYS A 60 -1.43 -3.27 4.39
C CYS A 60 0.03 -2.80 4.37
N SER A 61 0.25 -1.49 4.50
CA SER A 61 1.59 -0.88 4.49
C SER A 61 2.44 -1.28 3.28
N ASN A 62 1.87 -1.29 2.07
CA ASN A 62 2.52 -1.75 0.84
C ASN A 62 3.06 -3.20 0.93
N GLY A 63 2.30 -4.10 1.56
CA GLY A 63 2.68 -5.51 1.69
C GLY A 63 3.53 -5.84 2.92
N ALA A 64 3.87 -4.85 3.75
CA ALA A 64 4.65 -5.09 4.97
C ALA A 64 3.92 -5.94 6.01
N ILE A 65 2.59 -6.00 5.98
CA ILE A 65 1.79 -6.77 6.93
C ILE A 65 0.57 -7.38 6.24
N CYS A 66 0.31 -8.65 6.56
CA CYS A 66 -0.90 -9.37 6.13
C CYS A 66 -1.83 -9.61 7.32
N TRP A 67 -3.08 -9.20 7.15
CA TRP A 67 -4.16 -9.41 8.10
C TRP A 67 -5.13 -10.49 7.62
N ASP A 68 -5.53 -11.38 8.52
CA ASP A 68 -6.76 -12.17 8.43
C ASP A 68 -7.89 -11.34 9.03
N LEU A 69 -8.71 -10.73 8.18
CA LEU A 69 -9.79 -9.84 8.59
C LEU A 69 -10.91 -10.58 9.32
N GLN A 70 -11.11 -11.87 9.03
CA GLN A 70 -12.13 -12.68 9.69
C GLN A 70 -11.69 -13.16 11.09
N ALA A 71 -10.40 -13.51 11.22
CA ALA A 71 -9.86 -13.95 12.51
C ALA A 71 -9.35 -12.76 13.36
N HIS A 72 -9.28 -11.55 12.81
CA HIS A 72 -8.69 -10.36 13.43
C HIS A 72 -7.25 -10.59 13.93
N THR A 73 -6.45 -11.29 13.13
CA THR A 73 -5.06 -11.65 13.46
C THR A 73 -4.10 -11.31 12.33
N VAL A 74 -2.85 -11.08 12.71
CA VAL A 74 -1.74 -10.89 11.75
C VAL A 74 -1.22 -12.25 11.32
N LEU A 75 -1.16 -12.49 10.00
CA LEU A 75 -0.55 -13.68 9.43
C LEU A 75 0.97 -13.57 9.40
N PHE A 76 1.49 -12.45 8.91
CA PHE A 76 2.92 -12.14 8.90
C PHE A 76 3.16 -10.63 8.91
N ARG A 77 4.39 -10.25 9.22
CA ARG A 77 4.90 -8.88 9.11
C ARG A 77 6.35 -8.86 8.63
N GLN A 78 6.71 -7.81 7.91
CA GLN A 78 8.07 -7.50 7.43
C GLN A 78 8.44 -6.13 7.98
N LEU A 79 9.38 -6.08 8.93
CA LEU A 79 9.74 -4.86 9.63
C LEU A 79 11.05 -4.27 9.10
N MET A 80 11.11 -2.95 9.05
CA MET A 80 12.36 -2.20 8.91
C MET A 80 12.98 -2.05 10.31
N SER A 81 14.25 -2.43 10.45
CA SER A 81 14.92 -2.31 11.74
C SER A 81 15.13 -0.84 12.14
N ALA A 82 15.10 -0.58 13.45
CA ALA A 82 15.38 0.74 14.00
C ALA A 82 16.72 1.31 13.53
N THR A 83 17.75 0.47 13.38
CA THR A 83 19.07 0.88 12.89
C THR A 83 19.00 1.44 11.47
N VAL A 84 18.33 0.74 10.55
CA VAL A 84 18.15 1.18 9.16
C VAL A 84 17.28 2.45 9.09
N ALA A 85 16.19 2.50 9.85
CA ALA A 85 15.31 3.67 9.93
C ALA A 85 16.07 4.92 10.41
N ASN A 86 16.86 4.78 11.48
CA ASN A 86 17.70 5.87 12.02
C ASN A 86 18.72 6.36 11.00
N GLU A 87 19.48 5.46 10.40
CA GLU A 87 20.51 5.82 9.44
C GLU A 87 19.92 6.54 8.23
N PHE A 88 18.83 6.02 7.66
CA PHE A 88 18.16 6.64 6.53
C PHE A 88 17.59 8.02 6.89
N ALA A 89 16.89 8.14 8.01
CA ALA A 89 16.31 9.41 8.45
C ALA A 89 17.36 10.50 8.64
N HIS A 90 18.49 10.19 9.29
CA HIS A 90 19.57 11.15 9.50
C HIS A 90 20.28 11.55 8.21
N ARG A 91 20.52 10.61 7.29
CA ARG A 91 21.08 10.90 5.97
C ARG A 91 20.13 11.80 5.15
N LEU A 92 18.82 11.47 5.16
CA LEU A 92 17.84 12.27 4.43
C LEU A 92 17.68 13.67 5.05
N LEU A 93 17.71 13.80 6.37
CA LEU A 93 17.67 15.08 7.05
C LEU A 93 18.88 15.97 6.70
N ALA A 94 20.06 15.38 6.48
CA ALA A 94 21.26 16.12 6.08
C ALA A 94 21.12 16.73 4.67
N VAL A 95 20.43 16.08 3.74
CA VAL A 95 20.23 16.56 2.36
C VAL A 95 18.90 17.27 2.14
N ALA A 96 17.94 17.11 3.05
CA ALA A 96 16.63 17.77 3.04
C ALA A 96 16.29 18.38 4.42
N PRO A 97 17.01 19.44 4.85
CA PRO A 97 16.73 20.08 6.14
C PRO A 97 15.29 20.58 6.21
N GLY A 98 14.59 20.26 7.30
CA GLY A 98 13.16 20.60 7.45
C GLY A 98 12.21 19.45 7.20
N ILE A 99 12.68 18.35 6.63
CA ILE A 99 11.87 17.12 6.49
C ILE A 99 11.39 16.62 7.85
N ARG A 100 10.20 16.04 7.89
CA ARG A 100 9.59 15.47 9.10
C ARG A 100 9.24 14.01 8.85
N PHE A 101 9.35 13.22 9.92
CA PHE A 101 9.16 11.78 9.86
C PHE A 101 8.00 11.32 10.72
N LEU A 102 7.43 10.20 10.30
CA LEU A 102 6.43 9.43 11.03
C LEU A 102 6.76 7.96 10.83
N THR A 103 6.69 7.14 11.89
CA THR A 103 6.82 5.68 11.80
C THR A 103 5.52 4.98 12.19
N ILE A 104 5.25 3.86 11.52
CA ILE A 104 4.10 2.99 11.76
C ILE A 104 4.59 1.75 12.50
N LYS A 105 4.06 1.55 13.70
CA LYS A 105 4.46 0.47 14.63
C LYS A 105 3.26 -0.37 15.06
N ASP A 106 3.49 -1.37 15.89
CA ASP A 106 2.47 -2.19 16.55
C ASP A 106 1.39 -2.68 15.57
N ASP A 107 1.83 -3.41 14.55
CA ASP A 107 0.95 -3.97 13.51
C ASP A 107 0.11 -2.93 12.74
N GLY A 108 0.58 -1.70 12.68
CA GLY A 108 -0.09 -0.59 12.00
C GLY A 108 -1.04 0.21 12.90
N LEU A 109 -1.08 -0.08 14.19
CA LEU A 109 -2.00 0.57 15.14
C LEU A 109 -1.42 1.85 15.73
N THR A 110 -0.09 1.95 15.84
CA THR A 110 0.59 3.08 16.47
C THR A 110 1.31 3.96 15.45
N PHE A 111 1.15 5.26 15.60
CA PHE A 111 1.86 6.32 14.90
C PHE A 111 2.81 7.01 15.86
N ALA A 112 4.11 6.99 15.54
CA ALA A 112 5.08 7.85 16.17
C ALA A 112 5.43 8.98 15.20
N SER A 113 4.84 10.18 15.40
CA SER A 113 5.06 11.32 14.51
C SER A 113 5.98 12.36 15.14
N GLN A 114 6.91 12.86 14.33
CA GLN A 114 7.83 13.91 14.74
C GLN A 114 7.09 15.24 14.93
N ARG A 115 7.49 16.01 15.93
CA ARG A 115 7.03 17.40 16.12
C ARG A 115 7.11 18.19 14.81
N GLY A 116 5.99 18.81 14.42
CA GLY A 116 5.87 19.53 13.15
C GLY A 116 5.44 18.66 11.97
N TYR A 117 5.20 17.36 12.15
CA TYR A 117 4.67 16.50 11.11
C TYR A 117 3.16 16.69 10.91
N ALA A 118 2.40 16.81 12.01
CA ALA A 118 0.95 16.94 11.99
C ALA A 118 0.49 18.18 11.19
N GLU A 119 1.26 19.27 11.24
CA GLU A 119 0.99 20.51 10.51
C GLU A 119 1.15 20.37 8.99
N LEU A 120 1.84 19.31 8.52
CA LEU A 120 2.07 19.02 7.11
C LEU A 120 1.06 18.05 6.53
N THR A 121 0.09 17.57 7.30
CA THR A 121 -0.79 16.47 6.90
C THR A 121 -2.26 16.80 7.11
N THR A 122 -3.12 16.02 6.46
CA THR A 122 -4.58 16.11 6.57
C THR A 122 -5.14 14.74 6.99
N PHE A 123 -6.41 14.70 7.40
CA PHE A 123 -7.09 13.43 7.68
C PHE A 123 -7.01 12.45 6.50
N ALA A 124 -7.13 12.95 5.26
CA ALA A 124 -7.09 12.10 4.06
C ALA A 124 -5.74 11.42 3.84
N ASP A 125 -4.65 11.96 4.39
CA ASP A 125 -3.31 11.40 4.20
C ASP A 125 -3.12 10.08 4.97
N HIS A 126 -3.66 10.01 6.19
CA HIS A 126 -3.43 8.88 7.11
C HIS A 126 -4.71 8.25 7.66
N SER A 127 -5.90 8.74 7.31
CA SER A 127 -7.17 8.36 7.93
C SER A 127 -7.17 8.57 9.46
N ARG A 128 -6.43 9.59 9.91
CA ARG A 128 -6.34 10.04 11.32
C ARG A 128 -6.42 11.55 11.41
N ASP A 129 -6.99 12.04 12.51
CA ASP A 129 -6.99 13.47 12.80
C ASP A 129 -5.56 13.93 13.13
N PRO A 130 -5.00 14.91 12.40
CA PRO A 130 -3.67 15.43 12.69
C PRO A 130 -3.51 15.95 14.12
N SER A 131 -4.59 16.48 14.73
CA SER A 131 -4.57 16.98 16.11
C SER A 131 -4.37 15.89 17.18
N GLU A 132 -4.62 14.62 16.82
CA GLU A 132 -4.42 13.46 17.69
C GLU A 132 -3.05 12.81 17.50
N MET A 133 -2.25 13.27 16.54
CA MET A 133 -0.91 12.74 16.29
C MET A 133 0.07 13.19 17.38
N PRO A 134 0.90 12.30 17.94
CA PRO A 134 1.90 12.70 18.93
C PRO A 134 2.95 13.63 18.31
N ALA A 135 3.49 14.54 19.12
CA ALA A 135 4.55 15.48 18.73
C ALA A 135 5.86 15.10 19.44
N LEU A 136 6.50 14.04 18.96
CA LEU A 136 7.70 13.41 19.54
C LEU A 136 8.99 14.06 19.03
N ASP A 137 10.09 13.85 19.74
CA ASP A 137 11.42 14.13 19.21
C ASP A 137 11.84 13.01 18.22
N LEU A 138 12.78 13.31 17.33
CA LEU A 138 13.13 12.36 16.25
C LEU A 138 13.60 11.00 16.77
N ASP A 139 14.38 10.97 17.85
CA ASP A 139 14.88 9.74 18.44
C ASP A 139 13.73 8.85 18.96
N GLU A 140 12.66 9.44 19.50
CA GLU A 140 11.47 8.71 19.96
C GLU A 140 10.66 8.16 18.75
N VAL A 141 10.59 8.92 17.65
CA VAL A 141 9.96 8.46 16.40
C VAL A 141 10.67 7.24 15.84
N LEU A 142 12.01 7.24 15.91
CA LEU A 142 12.87 6.20 15.35
C LEU A 142 13.19 5.07 16.33
N ASP A 143 12.68 5.12 17.56
CA ASP A 143 12.87 4.06 18.56
C ASP A 143 12.07 2.80 18.17
N GLY A 144 12.77 1.67 18.03
CA GLY A 144 12.20 0.37 17.69
C GLY A 144 11.92 0.17 16.19
N ASP A 145 11.69 -1.10 15.85
CA ASP A 145 11.38 -1.52 14.49
C ASP A 145 10.00 -1.00 14.04
N CYS A 146 9.82 -0.78 12.75
CA CYS A 146 8.57 -0.26 12.19
C CYS A 146 8.16 -0.98 10.90
N LEU A 147 6.86 -0.99 10.59
CA LEU A 147 6.35 -1.49 9.31
C LEU A 147 6.78 -0.61 8.15
N LYS A 148 6.72 0.68 8.34
CA LYS A 148 7.23 1.70 7.41
C LYS A 148 7.49 3.02 8.10
N MET A 149 8.34 3.82 7.49
CA MET A 149 8.51 5.23 7.79
C MET A 149 7.88 6.07 6.68
N VAL A 150 7.34 7.22 7.05
CA VAL A 150 6.82 8.22 6.11
C VAL A 150 7.63 9.50 6.30
N ALA A 151 7.98 10.17 5.20
CA ALA A 151 8.71 11.42 5.23
C ALA A 151 8.00 12.49 4.41
N ARG A 152 7.90 13.71 4.97
CA ARG A 152 7.25 14.85 4.34
C ARG A 152 8.04 16.14 4.56
N HIS A 153 8.09 16.99 3.55
CA HIS A 153 8.75 18.29 3.64
C HIS A 153 7.73 19.43 3.46
N PRO A 154 7.84 20.54 4.21
CA PRO A 154 6.86 21.63 4.10
C PRO A 154 6.89 22.33 2.73
N ASP A 155 8.07 22.48 2.10
CA ASP A 155 8.28 23.35 0.95
C ASP A 155 8.70 22.61 -0.32
N LEU A 156 9.31 21.42 -0.21
CA LEU A 156 9.82 20.69 -1.38
C LEU A 156 8.75 19.85 -2.05
N PRO A 157 8.67 19.85 -3.39
CA PRO A 157 7.80 18.94 -4.12
C PRO A 157 8.28 17.50 -3.97
N ILE A 158 7.34 16.55 -4.15
CA ILE A 158 7.60 15.13 -3.89
C ILE A 158 8.72 14.56 -4.76
N GLU A 159 8.85 15.02 -6.01
CA GLU A 159 9.88 14.60 -6.96
C GLU A 159 11.27 14.99 -6.46
N GLU A 160 11.41 16.15 -5.85
CA GLU A 160 12.68 16.61 -5.29
C GLU A 160 13.03 15.85 -4.01
N ILE A 161 12.04 15.55 -3.15
CA ILE A 161 12.26 14.74 -1.94
C ILE A 161 12.69 13.33 -2.34
N LEU A 162 12.05 12.75 -3.36
CA LEU A 162 12.40 11.43 -3.88
C LEU A 162 13.85 11.40 -4.41
N ALA A 163 14.23 12.37 -5.25
CA ALA A 163 15.59 12.46 -5.77
C ALA A 163 16.65 12.60 -4.65
N ARG A 164 16.34 13.37 -3.61
CA ARG A 164 17.21 13.47 -2.42
C ARG A 164 17.28 12.16 -1.65
N ALA A 165 16.16 11.45 -1.48
CA ALA A 165 16.14 10.15 -0.83
C ALA A 165 16.96 9.10 -1.58
N GLU A 166 16.93 9.09 -2.90
CA GLU A 166 17.78 8.24 -3.73
C GLU A 166 19.27 8.60 -3.57
N SER A 167 19.59 9.90 -3.43
CA SER A 167 20.97 10.40 -3.31
C SER A 167 21.65 10.00 -1.99
N VAL A 168 20.92 9.57 -0.96
CA VAL A 168 21.51 9.16 0.35
C VAL A 168 22.24 7.82 0.26
N GLY A 169 22.09 7.08 -0.84
CA GLY A 169 22.88 5.88 -1.12
C GLY A 169 22.52 4.68 -0.25
N MET A 170 21.23 4.50 0.12
CA MET A 170 20.74 3.37 0.93
C MET A 170 19.72 2.50 0.17
N THR A 171 19.80 2.43 -1.14
CA THR A 171 18.88 1.62 -1.99
C THR A 171 19.02 0.11 -1.77
N ASP A 172 20.12 -0.31 -1.13
CA ASP A 172 20.34 -1.71 -0.74
C ASP A 172 19.74 -2.06 0.63
N GLU A 173 19.30 -1.09 1.42
CA GLU A 173 18.73 -1.26 2.76
C GLU A 173 17.24 -0.89 2.84
N VAL A 174 16.80 0.06 2.01
CA VAL A 174 15.43 0.56 2.00
C VAL A 174 14.81 0.53 0.61
N HIS A 175 13.50 0.40 0.57
CA HIS A 175 12.66 0.67 -0.59
C HIS A 175 11.91 1.98 -0.38
N VAL A 176 12.02 2.92 -1.33
CA VAL A 176 11.36 4.23 -1.28
C VAL A 176 10.36 4.33 -2.42
N THR A 177 9.12 4.69 -2.09
CA THR A 177 8.04 4.86 -3.08
C THR A 177 7.10 6.01 -2.70
N THR A 178 6.12 6.25 -3.54
CA THR A 178 5.01 7.19 -3.31
C THR A 178 3.69 6.54 -3.71
N SER A 179 2.61 6.89 -3.01
CA SER A 179 1.24 6.43 -3.30
C SER A 179 0.33 7.55 -3.80
N GLY A 180 0.88 8.48 -4.59
CA GLY A 180 0.14 9.62 -5.13
C GLY A 180 -0.10 10.78 -4.15
N LYS A 181 0.42 10.67 -2.91
CA LYS A 181 0.37 11.72 -1.88
C LYS A 181 1.71 12.44 -1.79
N PRO A 182 1.76 13.70 -1.32
CA PRO A 182 2.99 14.48 -1.24
C PRO A 182 3.89 14.04 -0.05
N MET A 183 4.18 12.74 0.01
CA MET A 183 5.02 12.12 1.04
C MET A 183 5.76 10.92 0.45
N LEU A 184 6.95 10.65 0.98
CA LEU A 184 7.65 9.39 0.74
C LEU A 184 7.15 8.31 1.69
N GLU A 185 7.07 7.10 1.18
CA GLU A 185 6.86 5.88 1.94
C GLU A 185 8.12 5.04 1.86
N ILE A 186 8.70 4.75 3.01
CA ILE A 186 9.98 4.05 3.15
C ILE A 186 9.75 2.77 3.93
N SER A 187 10.10 1.64 3.34
CA SER A 187 10.03 0.30 3.94
C SER A 187 11.40 -0.38 3.93
N ALA A 188 11.53 -1.51 4.58
CA ALA A 188 12.73 -2.32 4.46
C ALA A 188 12.95 -2.75 3.01
N ARG A 189 14.20 -2.99 2.61
CA ARG A 189 14.52 -3.51 1.29
C ARG A 189 13.70 -4.76 0.96
N GLY A 190 13.15 -4.78 -0.25
CA GLY A 190 12.35 -5.90 -0.75
C GLY A 190 10.94 -5.99 -0.16
N VAL A 191 10.54 -5.04 0.68
CA VAL A 191 9.16 -4.94 1.16
C VAL A 191 8.37 -4.05 0.21
N THR A 192 7.58 -4.69 -0.63
CA THR A 192 6.80 -4.12 -1.72
C THR A 192 5.45 -4.83 -1.79
N LYS A 193 4.51 -4.32 -2.57
CA LYS A 193 3.19 -4.96 -2.73
C LYS A 193 3.29 -6.39 -3.26
N ASP A 194 4.20 -6.66 -4.19
CA ASP A 194 4.41 -8.01 -4.73
C ASP A 194 5.06 -8.96 -3.73
N SER A 195 6.00 -8.50 -2.91
CA SER A 195 6.64 -9.35 -1.91
C SER A 195 5.63 -9.84 -0.86
N GLY A 196 4.76 -8.94 -0.38
CA GLY A 196 3.66 -9.32 0.52
C GLY A 196 2.67 -10.27 -0.16
N LEU A 197 2.32 -10.00 -1.42
CA LEU A 197 1.44 -10.87 -2.20
C LEU A 197 2.06 -12.26 -2.43
N SER A 198 3.35 -12.33 -2.72
CA SER A 198 4.08 -13.60 -2.86
C SER A 198 4.02 -14.44 -1.59
N MET A 199 4.28 -13.82 -0.42
CA MET A 199 4.21 -14.52 0.86
C MET A 199 2.78 -15.04 1.16
N LEU A 200 1.75 -14.28 0.81
CA LEU A 200 0.37 -14.74 0.97
C LEU A 200 0.05 -15.87 -0.01
N CYS A 201 0.50 -15.79 -1.25
CA CYS A 201 0.34 -16.87 -2.24
C CYS A 201 1.00 -18.17 -1.77
N ASP A 202 2.21 -18.10 -1.23
CA ASP A 202 2.92 -19.25 -0.65
C ASP A 202 2.12 -19.87 0.51
N HIS A 203 1.56 -19.02 1.40
CA HIS A 203 0.72 -19.49 2.50
C HIS A 203 -0.56 -20.19 2.02
N LEU A 204 -1.17 -19.69 0.95
CA LEU A 204 -2.42 -20.25 0.39
C LEU A 204 -2.19 -21.39 -0.61
N GLY A 205 -0.94 -21.69 -0.97
CA GLY A 205 -0.60 -22.68 -2.00
C GLY A 205 -1.09 -22.27 -3.40
N ILE A 206 -1.06 -20.98 -3.72
CA ILE A 206 -1.48 -20.42 -5.00
C ILE A 206 -0.23 -20.04 -5.81
N ASP A 207 -0.11 -20.61 -7.00
CA ASP A 207 1.01 -20.30 -7.88
C ASP A 207 0.93 -18.85 -8.41
N ARG A 208 2.10 -18.20 -8.57
CA ARG A 208 2.21 -16.87 -9.15
C ARG A 208 1.43 -16.75 -10.48
N GLY A 209 1.50 -17.78 -11.34
CA GLY A 209 0.80 -17.82 -12.62
C GLY A 209 -0.72 -17.76 -12.51
N ASP A 210 -1.27 -18.08 -11.33
CA ASP A 210 -2.69 -18.02 -11.01
C ASP A 210 -3.11 -16.73 -10.28
N THR A 211 -2.27 -15.69 -10.29
CA THR A 211 -2.60 -14.39 -9.71
C THR A 211 -3.01 -13.38 -10.77
N VAL A 212 -3.95 -12.52 -10.41
CA VAL A 212 -4.38 -11.35 -11.22
C VAL A 212 -4.24 -10.10 -10.36
N ALA A 213 -3.55 -9.07 -10.85
CA ALA A 213 -3.32 -7.84 -10.11
C ALA A 213 -3.96 -6.62 -10.79
N PHE A 214 -4.47 -5.68 -9.98
CA PHE A 214 -5.00 -4.39 -10.40
C PHE A 214 -4.30 -3.27 -9.66
N GLY A 215 -3.97 -2.17 -10.36
CA GLY A 215 -3.30 -1.02 -9.76
C GLY A 215 -3.34 0.21 -10.67
N ASP A 216 -3.04 1.37 -10.08
CA ASP A 216 -3.00 2.64 -10.80
C ASP A 216 -1.80 3.52 -10.43
N GLY A 217 -1.16 3.29 -9.28
CA GLY A 217 -0.09 4.09 -8.71
C GLY A 217 1.33 3.61 -9.04
N ALA A 218 2.32 4.41 -8.65
CA ALA A 218 3.73 4.04 -8.78
C ALA A 218 4.13 2.88 -7.86
N ASN A 219 3.50 2.76 -6.69
CA ASN A 219 3.70 1.66 -5.74
C ASN A 219 3.04 0.34 -6.16
N ASP A 220 2.35 0.30 -7.32
CA ASP A 220 1.77 -0.92 -7.89
C ASP A 220 2.69 -1.58 -8.93
N VAL A 221 3.73 -0.88 -9.36
CA VAL A 221 4.57 -1.29 -10.49
C VAL A 221 5.13 -2.71 -10.30
N GLU A 222 5.67 -3.00 -9.14
CA GLU A 222 6.25 -4.30 -8.83
C GLU A 222 5.16 -5.39 -8.82
N MET A 223 4.01 -5.13 -8.20
CA MET A 223 2.88 -6.07 -8.15
C MET A 223 2.32 -6.35 -9.54
N LEU A 224 2.13 -5.32 -10.37
CA LEU A 224 1.64 -5.46 -11.75
C LEU A 224 2.61 -6.23 -12.63
N ALA A 225 3.92 -6.02 -12.47
CA ALA A 225 4.96 -6.76 -13.19
C ALA A 225 5.13 -8.20 -12.68
N TRP A 226 4.90 -8.44 -11.38
CA TRP A 226 5.06 -9.74 -10.75
C TRP A 226 3.89 -10.67 -11.04
N ALA A 227 2.66 -10.24 -11.01
CA ALA A 227 1.48 -11.09 -11.14
C ALA A 227 1.47 -11.92 -12.44
N GLY A 228 0.78 -13.07 -12.41
CA GLY A 228 0.56 -13.93 -13.59
C GLY A 228 -0.16 -13.19 -14.70
N ASP A 229 -1.19 -12.42 -14.35
CA ASP A 229 -1.86 -11.46 -15.22
C ASP A 229 -2.07 -10.12 -14.48
N SER A 230 -2.15 -8.99 -15.20
CA SER A 230 -2.25 -7.69 -14.55
C SER A 230 -2.93 -6.63 -15.40
N TYR A 231 -3.62 -5.72 -14.72
CA TYR A 231 -4.43 -4.67 -15.30
C TYR A 231 -4.11 -3.31 -14.68
N ALA A 232 -3.62 -2.37 -15.50
CA ALA A 232 -3.57 -0.97 -15.09
C ALA A 232 -4.92 -0.31 -15.34
N MET A 233 -5.41 0.43 -14.36
CA MET A 233 -6.66 1.18 -14.49
C MET A 233 -6.55 2.25 -15.58
N ALA A 234 -7.67 2.67 -16.18
CA ALA A 234 -7.67 3.73 -17.19
C ALA A 234 -7.14 5.07 -16.64
N ASN A 235 -7.32 5.31 -15.35
CA ASN A 235 -6.81 6.47 -14.62
C ASN A 235 -5.38 6.30 -14.09
N ALA A 236 -4.68 5.19 -14.41
CA ALA A 236 -3.36 4.89 -13.89
C ALA A 236 -2.26 5.82 -14.40
N VAL A 237 -1.26 6.04 -13.57
CA VAL A 237 -0.04 6.77 -13.95
C VAL A 237 0.77 6.02 -15.02
N PRO A 238 1.57 6.72 -15.87
CA PRO A 238 2.27 6.09 -16.99
C PRO A 238 3.16 4.90 -16.62
N VAL A 239 3.82 4.93 -15.45
CA VAL A 239 4.70 3.85 -15.01
C VAL A 239 3.92 2.58 -14.65
N ALA A 240 2.74 2.69 -14.04
CA ALA A 240 1.85 1.56 -13.76
C ALA A 240 1.29 0.96 -15.08
N VAL A 241 0.93 1.84 -16.03
CA VAL A 241 0.51 1.42 -17.38
C VAL A 241 1.57 0.61 -18.09
N ALA A 242 2.84 1.03 -17.99
CA ALA A 242 3.96 0.34 -18.63
C ALA A 242 4.29 -1.02 -17.98
N ALA A 243 3.97 -1.18 -16.68
CA ALA A 243 4.22 -2.42 -15.94
C ALA A 243 3.14 -3.49 -16.13
N ALA A 244 1.90 -3.09 -16.45
CA ALA A 244 0.78 -4.01 -16.58
C ALA A 244 0.69 -4.66 -17.98
N ARG A 245 0.10 -5.86 -18.03
CA ARG A 245 -0.14 -6.59 -19.28
C ARG A 245 -1.36 -6.06 -20.05
N HIS A 246 -2.37 -5.59 -19.32
CA HIS A 246 -3.67 -5.16 -19.85
C HIS A 246 -4.11 -3.84 -19.27
N ARG A 247 -5.23 -3.32 -19.81
CA ARG A 247 -5.93 -2.14 -19.31
C ARG A 247 -7.31 -2.52 -18.82
N ALA A 248 -7.69 -1.98 -17.66
CA ALA A 248 -9.06 -2.01 -17.14
C ALA A 248 -9.73 -0.65 -17.33
N PRO A 249 -11.07 -0.56 -17.37
CA PRO A 249 -11.79 0.71 -17.26
C PRO A 249 -11.40 1.47 -15.99
N ALA A 250 -11.76 2.75 -15.90
CA ALA A 250 -11.46 3.57 -14.72
C ALA A 250 -12.14 3.02 -13.45
N ASN A 251 -11.59 3.36 -12.29
CA ASN A 251 -12.18 3.00 -11.00
C ASN A 251 -13.62 3.50 -10.84
N VAL A 252 -13.94 4.69 -11.36
CA VAL A 252 -15.30 5.27 -11.36
C VAL A 252 -16.29 4.56 -12.29
N GLU A 253 -15.81 3.66 -13.13
CA GLU A 253 -16.59 2.84 -14.06
C GLU A 253 -16.70 1.37 -13.60
N ASP A 254 -16.38 1.08 -12.34
CA ASP A 254 -16.27 -0.28 -11.79
C ASP A 254 -15.29 -1.18 -12.56
N GLY A 255 -14.16 -0.62 -12.97
CA GLY A 255 -13.21 -1.28 -13.87
C GLY A 255 -12.71 -2.62 -13.34
N VAL A 256 -12.43 -2.73 -12.04
CA VAL A 256 -12.03 -3.99 -11.38
C VAL A 256 -13.15 -5.02 -11.49
N ALA A 257 -14.38 -4.65 -11.11
CA ALA A 257 -15.54 -5.55 -11.17
C ALA A 257 -15.81 -6.07 -12.59
N GLN A 258 -15.74 -5.19 -13.61
CA GLN A 258 -15.93 -5.58 -15.01
C GLN A 258 -14.94 -6.64 -15.49
N VAL A 259 -13.71 -6.59 -15.01
CA VAL A 259 -12.68 -7.58 -15.36
C VAL A 259 -12.89 -8.86 -14.58
N ILE A 260 -13.17 -8.79 -13.27
CA ILE A 260 -13.42 -9.97 -12.44
C ILE A 260 -14.61 -10.77 -12.96
N GLU A 261 -15.71 -10.13 -13.33
CA GLU A 261 -16.89 -10.78 -13.95
C GLU A 261 -16.49 -11.62 -15.18
N LYS A 262 -15.64 -11.07 -16.06
CA LYS A 262 -15.15 -11.78 -17.26
C LYS A 262 -14.26 -12.97 -16.90
N LEU A 263 -13.39 -12.79 -15.89
CA LEU A 263 -12.48 -13.84 -15.43
C LEU A 263 -13.24 -15.01 -14.79
N LEU A 264 -14.27 -14.72 -13.98
CA LEU A 264 -15.13 -15.74 -13.38
C LEU A 264 -15.93 -16.48 -14.45
N ALA A 265 -16.59 -15.76 -15.37
CA ALA A 265 -17.35 -16.35 -16.46
C ALA A 265 -16.49 -17.26 -17.37
N ALA A 266 -15.24 -16.85 -17.68
CA ALA A 266 -14.31 -17.65 -18.47
C ALA A 266 -13.89 -18.96 -17.79
N ARG A 267 -14.03 -19.05 -16.46
CA ARG A 267 -13.70 -20.24 -15.66
C ARG A 267 -14.94 -21.08 -15.30
N GLY A 268 -16.14 -20.66 -15.71
CA GLY A 268 -17.39 -21.38 -15.50
C GLY A 268 -18.05 -21.17 -14.12
N PHE A 269 -17.72 -20.05 -13.49
CA PHE A 269 -18.33 -19.59 -12.24
C PHE A 269 -19.51 -18.64 -12.51
#